data_e82ee91a7b3b3e18b1fa9a259f537555
#
_entry.id   e82ee91a7b3b3e18b1fa9a259f537555
#
_cell.length_a   1.000
_cell.length_b   1.000
_cell.length_c   1.000
_cell.angle_alpha   90.00
_cell.angle_beta   90.00
_cell.angle_gamma   90.00
#
_symmetry.space_group_name_H-M   'P 1'
#
loop_
_entity.id
_entity.type
_entity.pdbx_description
1 polymer ?
#
loop_
_entity_poly.entity_id
_entity_poly.type
_entity_poly.pdbx_seq_one_letter_code
_entity_poly.pdbx_strand_id
1 'polypeptide(L)'
;MTIYSLPYGKASIPFRWPAGRKLEAIVYDSPENGLSRVQSLRLIREALNRPIGTPRLSQLASGHDRAVILISDGTRLCPSDLLLPPLLEELRTGGIAYEAVDIVIALGLHRKHTTDEIRSLVGNEVFGRVRVHNHSAMPEDCVALGTTSRGTPVEINRLVADCPLRIATGGIEPHALVGVSGGVKALIPGAASCRSIEHNHRLSVQHLASPGDPNNPVHQDLEEALRFVPIHFLLNVVVNHERHVLQAACGDVIAAHREGVRLAASRFTVPVNAQYDRVIVSAGGYPKDMQMYQALKALRNAAAFTRPGGSILLAARCEEHIGNGLLQYWLETMKDRQQMVAKLNERFEVGPHKVLHLDEVLARHSVHLHSALPRHFTELLGFKAEDDVQAVVDAWAADESLTIAYMPYGSLTYPRSPSP
;
A
#
# COMPACT_ATOMS: atom_id res chain seq x y z
N MET A 1 8.08 -34.85 4.73
CA MET A 1 8.46 -33.44 4.65
C MET A 1 7.42 -32.70 3.81
N THR A 2 6.95 -31.55 4.28
CA THR A 2 6.05 -30.66 3.52
C THR A 2 6.89 -29.50 2.97
N ILE A 3 6.61 -29.07 1.74
CA ILE A 3 7.29 -27.92 1.14
C ILE A 3 6.35 -26.72 1.23
N TYR A 4 6.84 -25.64 1.81
CA TYR A 4 6.20 -24.31 1.85
C TYR A 4 6.97 -23.35 0.96
N SER A 5 6.39 -22.20 0.65
CA SER A 5 6.98 -21.21 -0.26
C SER A 5 6.79 -19.81 0.25
N LEU A 6 7.86 -19.01 0.30
CA LEU A 6 7.84 -17.58 0.64
C LEU A 6 7.94 -16.76 -0.65
N PRO A 7 6.93 -15.97 -1.04
CA PRO A 7 7.07 -15.00 -2.13
C PRO A 7 8.28 -14.08 -1.89
N TYR A 8 9.11 -13.87 -2.94
CA TYR A 8 10.36 -13.12 -2.85
C TYR A 8 10.71 -12.50 -4.20
N GLY A 9 10.59 -11.18 -4.34
CA GLY A 9 10.66 -10.51 -5.62
C GLY A 9 9.61 -11.08 -6.58
N LYS A 10 10.03 -11.38 -7.80
CA LYS A 10 9.20 -12.03 -8.84
C LYS A 10 9.24 -13.57 -8.80
N ALA A 11 9.85 -14.13 -7.78
CA ALA A 11 10.01 -15.56 -7.57
C ALA A 11 9.51 -15.96 -6.17
N SER A 12 9.85 -17.15 -5.71
CA SER A 12 9.59 -17.60 -4.36
C SER A 12 10.76 -18.45 -3.84
N ILE A 13 10.92 -18.48 -2.52
CA ILE A 13 11.91 -19.30 -1.83
C ILE A 13 11.18 -20.51 -1.23
N PRO A 14 11.39 -21.72 -1.74
CA PRO A 14 10.86 -22.91 -1.12
C PRO A 14 11.64 -23.25 0.16
N PHE A 15 10.94 -23.74 1.19
CA PHE A 15 11.57 -24.33 2.35
C PHE A 15 10.86 -25.62 2.76
N ARG A 16 11.62 -26.57 3.29
CA ARG A 16 11.14 -27.87 3.75
C ARG A 16 10.81 -27.81 5.23
N TRP A 17 9.68 -28.37 5.59
CA TRP A 17 9.24 -28.49 6.97
C TRP A 17 9.17 -29.97 7.41
N PRO A 18 9.62 -30.33 8.63
CA PRO A 18 9.58 -31.72 9.11
C PRO A 18 8.16 -32.27 9.16
N ALA A 19 7.98 -33.52 8.70
CA ALA A 19 6.73 -34.24 8.83
C ALA A 19 6.34 -34.44 10.30
N GLY A 20 5.07 -34.29 10.62
CA GLY A 20 4.53 -34.46 11.96
C GLY A 20 4.71 -33.27 12.90
N ARG A 21 5.52 -32.26 12.52
CA ARG A 21 5.63 -31.02 13.28
C ARG A 21 4.60 -29.99 12.83
N LYS A 22 3.88 -29.40 13.79
CA LYS A 22 2.88 -28.36 13.48
C LYS A 22 3.57 -27.08 13.01
N LEU A 23 3.10 -26.53 11.89
CA LEU A 23 3.38 -25.18 11.43
C LEU A 23 2.02 -24.48 11.20
N GLU A 24 1.75 -23.43 11.94
CA GLU A 24 0.49 -22.71 11.83
C GLU A 24 0.55 -21.70 10.67
N ALA A 25 -0.38 -21.79 9.74
CA ALA A 25 -0.47 -20.83 8.63
C ALA A 25 -1.34 -19.63 9.02
N ILE A 26 -0.78 -18.43 8.94
CA ILE A 26 -1.46 -17.17 9.16
C ILE A 26 -1.63 -16.49 7.80
N VAL A 27 -2.81 -16.63 7.22
CA VAL A 27 -3.10 -16.15 5.86
C VAL A 27 -4.39 -15.34 5.87
N TYR A 28 -4.41 -14.23 5.16
CA TYR A 28 -5.62 -13.47 4.92
C TYR A 28 -6.60 -14.26 4.03
N ASP A 29 -7.89 -13.91 4.08
CA ASP A 29 -8.92 -14.59 3.29
C ASP A 29 -8.77 -14.25 1.78
N SER A 30 -8.02 -15.09 1.09
CA SER A 30 -7.87 -15.05 -0.37
C SER A 30 -8.43 -16.32 -0.97
N PRO A 31 -9.37 -16.23 -1.92
CA PRO A 31 -9.79 -17.42 -2.66
C PRO A 31 -8.56 -18.07 -3.31
N GLU A 32 -8.35 -19.36 -3.06
CA GLU A 32 -7.22 -20.13 -3.63
C GLU A 32 -7.23 -20.12 -5.17
N ASN A 33 -8.40 -20.01 -5.75
CA ASN A 33 -8.58 -19.83 -7.19
C ASN A 33 -8.93 -18.37 -7.45
N GLY A 34 -7.91 -17.56 -7.65
CA GLY A 34 -8.07 -16.15 -8.03
C GLY A 34 -8.96 -16.01 -9.27
N LEU A 35 -9.70 -14.90 -9.34
CA LEU A 35 -10.49 -14.60 -10.53
C LEU A 35 -9.54 -14.36 -11.71
N SER A 36 -9.85 -14.95 -12.86
CA SER A 36 -9.10 -14.70 -14.10
C SER A 36 -9.16 -13.21 -14.49
N ARG A 37 -8.25 -12.77 -15.38
CA ARG A 37 -8.29 -11.41 -15.96
C ARG A 37 -9.66 -11.07 -16.55
N VAL A 38 -10.32 -12.04 -17.20
CA VAL A 38 -11.67 -11.88 -17.78
C VAL A 38 -12.72 -11.63 -16.70
N GLN A 39 -12.68 -12.40 -15.62
CA GLN A 39 -13.59 -12.22 -14.48
C GLN A 39 -13.35 -10.90 -13.77
N SER A 40 -12.09 -10.50 -13.61
CA SER A 40 -11.73 -9.18 -13.07
C SER A 40 -12.32 -8.04 -13.90
N LEU A 41 -12.18 -8.08 -15.22
CA LEU A 41 -12.77 -7.09 -16.14
C LEU A 41 -14.30 -7.08 -16.07
N ARG A 42 -14.93 -8.24 -15.91
CA ARG A 42 -16.39 -8.33 -15.74
C ARG A 42 -16.84 -7.58 -14.48
N LEU A 43 -16.19 -7.82 -13.33
CA LEU A 43 -16.50 -7.13 -12.07
C LEU A 43 -16.33 -5.60 -12.18
N ILE A 44 -15.28 -5.16 -12.86
CA ILE A 44 -15.03 -3.72 -13.09
C ILE A 44 -16.17 -3.12 -13.95
N ARG A 45 -16.56 -3.79 -15.06
CA ARG A 45 -17.63 -3.31 -15.93
C ARG A 45 -19.00 -3.34 -15.24
N GLU A 46 -19.28 -4.36 -14.43
CA GLU A 46 -20.51 -4.44 -13.62
C GLU A 46 -20.60 -3.27 -12.62
N ALA A 47 -19.47 -2.94 -11.94
CA ALA A 47 -19.42 -1.76 -11.07
C ALA A 47 -19.66 -0.46 -11.85
N LEU A 48 -18.97 -0.23 -12.98
CA LEU A 48 -19.14 0.97 -13.82
C LEU A 48 -20.57 1.16 -14.34
N ASN A 49 -21.30 0.06 -14.57
CA ASN A 49 -22.70 0.10 -14.98
C ASN A 49 -23.67 0.48 -13.84
N ARG A 50 -23.23 0.36 -12.57
CA ARG A 50 -24.05 0.63 -11.37
C ARG A 50 -23.27 1.46 -10.35
N PRO A 51 -22.87 2.70 -10.70
CA PRO A 51 -22.11 3.54 -9.80
C PRO A 51 -22.93 3.92 -8.57
N ILE A 52 -22.25 4.09 -7.44
CA ILE A 52 -22.85 4.38 -6.14
C ILE A 52 -22.91 5.91 -5.95
N GLY A 53 -24.07 6.45 -5.70
CA GLY A 53 -24.25 7.84 -5.30
C GLY A 53 -23.95 8.90 -6.38
N THR A 54 -23.76 8.49 -7.65
CA THR A 54 -23.49 9.41 -8.76
C THR A 54 -23.98 8.81 -10.08
N PRO A 55 -24.21 9.62 -11.13
CA PRO A 55 -24.44 9.12 -12.50
C PRO A 55 -23.25 8.31 -13.03
N ARG A 56 -23.45 7.60 -14.15
CA ARG A 56 -22.38 6.93 -14.87
C ARG A 56 -21.31 7.91 -15.31
N LEU A 57 -20.06 7.44 -15.41
CA LEU A 57 -18.94 8.28 -15.81
C LEU A 57 -19.17 8.89 -17.21
N SER A 58 -19.77 8.18 -18.14
CA SER A 58 -20.15 8.69 -19.47
C SER A 58 -21.14 9.85 -19.41
N GLN A 59 -22.05 9.86 -18.44
CA GLN A 59 -22.98 10.97 -18.24
C GLN A 59 -22.27 12.17 -17.58
N LEU A 60 -21.39 11.93 -16.60
CA LEU A 60 -20.56 12.96 -15.99
C LEU A 60 -19.60 13.61 -16.99
N ALA A 61 -19.08 12.85 -17.93
CA ALA A 61 -18.17 13.32 -18.98
C ALA A 61 -18.87 14.26 -19.99
N SER A 62 -20.18 14.11 -20.14
CA SER A 62 -20.94 14.95 -21.06
C SER A 62 -20.85 16.43 -20.70
N GLY A 63 -20.42 17.25 -21.67
CA GLY A 63 -20.21 18.70 -21.46
C GLY A 63 -18.83 19.08 -20.95
N HIS A 64 -17.95 18.12 -20.69
CA HIS A 64 -16.54 18.38 -20.40
C HIS A 64 -15.67 18.14 -21.65
N ASP A 65 -14.65 18.97 -21.83
CA ASP A 65 -13.71 18.91 -22.94
C ASP A 65 -12.46 18.06 -22.61
N ARG A 66 -12.16 17.86 -21.33
CA ARG A 66 -10.98 17.12 -20.86
C ARG A 66 -11.22 16.45 -19.51
N ALA A 67 -10.42 15.43 -19.22
CA ALA A 67 -10.44 14.71 -17.95
C ALA A 67 -9.03 14.37 -17.44
N VAL A 68 -8.89 14.19 -16.13
CA VAL A 68 -7.68 13.63 -15.52
C VAL A 68 -8.03 12.39 -14.71
N ILE A 69 -7.21 11.33 -14.85
CA ILE A 69 -7.33 10.09 -14.09
C ILE A 69 -6.12 9.96 -13.17
N LEU A 70 -6.36 9.89 -11.87
CA LEU A 70 -5.36 9.56 -10.88
C LEU A 70 -5.24 8.05 -10.77
N ILE A 71 -4.03 7.50 -10.91
CA ILE A 71 -3.75 6.07 -10.78
C ILE A 71 -2.73 5.81 -9.69
N SER A 72 -2.79 4.62 -9.08
CA SER A 72 -1.80 4.18 -8.10
C SER A 72 -0.42 3.98 -8.73
N ASP A 73 0.63 4.20 -7.94
CA ASP A 73 2.02 3.91 -8.32
C ASP A 73 2.32 2.40 -8.35
N GLY A 74 3.47 2.03 -8.92
CA GLY A 74 3.91 0.65 -9.11
C GLY A 74 4.20 -0.15 -7.83
N THR A 75 4.23 0.50 -6.65
CA THR A 75 4.38 -0.20 -5.36
C THR A 75 3.06 -0.79 -4.85
N ARG A 76 1.95 -0.52 -5.55
CA ARG A 76 0.61 -1.00 -5.20
C ARG A 76 0.22 -2.20 -6.04
N LEU A 77 -0.63 -3.06 -5.48
CA LEU A 77 -1.19 -4.20 -6.22
C LEU A 77 -2.30 -3.79 -7.20
N CYS A 78 -2.74 -2.53 -7.19
CA CYS A 78 -3.82 -2.02 -8.03
C CYS A 78 -3.52 -2.23 -9.53
N PRO A 79 -4.36 -2.97 -10.28
CA PRO A 79 -4.11 -3.31 -11.68
C PRO A 79 -4.58 -2.18 -12.60
N SER A 80 -3.84 -1.05 -12.67
CA SER A 80 -4.23 0.10 -13.49
C SER A 80 -4.41 -0.25 -14.96
N ASP A 81 -3.64 -1.22 -15.48
CA ASP A 81 -3.78 -1.77 -16.84
C ASP A 81 -5.14 -2.43 -17.10
N LEU A 82 -5.84 -2.89 -16.06
CA LEU A 82 -7.21 -3.42 -16.15
C LEU A 82 -8.27 -2.33 -15.95
N LEU A 83 -7.99 -1.34 -15.11
CA LEU A 83 -8.96 -0.30 -14.76
C LEU A 83 -9.10 0.77 -15.85
N LEU A 84 -8.00 1.11 -16.52
CA LEU A 84 -7.94 2.22 -17.47
C LEU A 84 -8.78 2.00 -18.73
N PRO A 85 -8.72 0.86 -19.45
CA PRO A 85 -9.48 0.70 -20.69
C PRO A 85 -10.99 0.92 -20.52
N PRO A 86 -11.69 0.33 -19.55
CA PRO A 86 -13.13 0.57 -19.39
C PRO A 86 -13.45 2.00 -18.91
N LEU A 87 -12.58 2.66 -18.13
CA LEU A 87 -12.77 4.08 -17.78
C LEU A 87 -12.64 4.99 -19.00
N LEU A 88 -11.65 4.75 -19.84
CA LEU A 88 -11.44 5.50 -21.08
C LEU A 88 -12.58 5.27 -22.08
N GLU A 89 -13.16 4.08 -22.12
CA GLU A 89 -14.36 3.77 -22.91
C GLU A 89 -15.58 4.58 -22.43
N GLU A 90 -15.79 4.68 -21.10
CA GLU A 90 -16.84 5.53 -20.52
C GLU A 90 -16.63 7.02 -20.87
N LEU A 91 -15.41 7.54 -20.73
CA LEU A 91 -15.09 8.93 -21.08
C LEU A 91 -15.32 9.22 -22.56
N ARG A 92 -14.90 8.31 -23.46
CA ARG A 92 -15.13 8.41 -24.89
C ARG A 92 -16.61 8.38 -25.24
N THR A 93 -17.38 7.54 -24.57
CA THR A 93 -18.85 7.47 -24.72
C THR A 93 -19.50 8.80 -24.30
N GLY A 94 -18.95 9.47 -23.30
CA GLY A 94 -19.38 10.79 -22.84
C GLY A 94 -18.87 11.97 -23.70
N GLY A 95 -18.09 11.70 -24.76
CA GLY A 95 -17.60 12.71 -25.70
C GLY A 95 -16.18 13.20 -25.50
N ILE A 96 -15.42 12.67 -24.52
CA ILE A 96 -14.00 13.04 -24.27
C ILE A 96 -13.09 12.11 -25.05
N ALA A 97 -12.32 12.64 -26.00
CA ALA A 97 -11.33 11.90 -26.79
C ALA A 97 -10.12 11.48 -25.92
N TYR A 98 -9.40 10.44 -26.33
CA TYR A 98 -8.22 9.95 -25.59
C TYR A 98 -7.12 11.01 -25.43
N GLU A 99 -6.94 11.85 -26.45
CA GLU A 99 -5.95 12.93 -26.47
C GLU A 99 -6.29 14.06 -25.47
N ALA A 100 -7.55 14.14 -25.03
CA ALA A 100 -8.05 15.08 -24.05
C ALA A 100 -8.03 14.51 -22.61
N VAL A 101 -7.51 13.29 -22.43
CA VAL A 101 -7.32 12.69 -21.13
C VAL A 101 -5.86 12.75 -20.71
N ASP A 102 -5.61 13.19 -19.49
CA ASP A 102 -4.33 13.07 -18.80
C ASP A 102 -4.40 12.01 -17.70
N ILE A 103 -3.37 11.18 -17.59
CA ILE A 103 -3.22 10.25 -16.48
C ILE A 103 -2.09 10.78 -15.58
N VAL A 104 -2.35 10.89 -14.28
CA VAL A 104 -1.34 11.27 -13.29
C VAL A 104 -1.10 10.09 -12.35
N ILE A 105 0.14 9.62 -12.30
CA ILE A 105 0.58 8.58 -11.35
C ILE A 105 0.71 9.25 -9.99
N ALA A 106 -0.10 8.81 -9.03
CA ALA A 106 -0.21 9.34 -7.68
C ALA A 106 0.96 8.86 -6.80
N LEU A 107 2.15 9.42 -7.03
CA LEU A 107 3.41 9.01 -6.41
C LEU A 107 3.55 9.43 -4.96
N GLY A 108 2.90 10.53 -4.55
CA GLY A 108 3.21 11.17 -3.28
C GLY A 108 4.71 11.51 -3.22
N LEU A 109 5.42 10.93 -2.26
CA LEU A 109 6.88 11.10 -2.10
C LEU A 109 7.70 9.93 -2.69
N HIS A 110 7.07 9.02 -3.42
CA HIS A 110 7.80 7.94 -4.09
C HIS A 110 8.56 8.46 -5.32
N ARG A 111 9.59 7.71 -5.75
CA ARG A 111 10.35 8.06 -6.95
C ARG A 111 9.49 8.05 -8.21
N LYS A 112 9.91 8.81 -9.19
CA LYS A 112 9.32 8.79 -10.54
C LYS A 112 9.53 7.42 -11.20
N HIS A 113 8.54 7.00 -11.98
CA HIS A 113 8.61 5.81 -12.83
C HIS A 113 9.33 6.11 -14.14
N THR A 114 10.09 5.13 -14.62
CA THR A 114 10.68 5.15 -15.96
C THR A 114 9.61 4.93 -17.03
N THR A 115 9.95 5.16 -18.29
CA THR A 115 9.03 4.92 -19.42
C THR A 115 8.55 3.47 -19.48
N ASP A 116 9.41 2.50 -19.21
CA ASP A 116 9.08 1.08 -19.25
C ASP A 116 8.17 0.69 -18.06
N GLU A 117 8.42 1.27 -16.89
CA GLU A 117 7.53 1.10 -15.72
C GLU A 117 6.15 1.71 -15.98
N ILE A 118 6.08 2.90 -16.60
CA ILE A 118 4.82 3.52 -17.00
C ILE A 118 4.07 2.63 -17.98
N ARG A 119 4.76 2.12 -19.02
CA ARG A 119 4.17 1.18 -19.99
C ARG A 119 3.60 -0.06 -19.31
N SER A 120 4.35 -0.64 -18.38
CA SER A 120 3.91 -1.81 -17.60
C SER A 120 2.70 -1.49 -16.72
N LEU A 121 2.66 -0.28 -16.14
CA LEU A 121 1.63 0.16 -15.20
C LEU A 121 0.29 0.44 -15.88
N VAL A 122 0.31 1.12 -17.04
CA VAL A 122 -0.93 1.50 -17.77
C VAL A 122 -1.34 0.48 -18.82
N GLY A 123 -0.43 -0.44 -19.19
CA GLY A 123 -0.65 -1.44 -20.24
C GLY A 123 -0.43 -0.92 -21.66
N ASN A 124 -0.10 -1.82 -22.59
CA ASN A 124 0.20 -1.47 -23.99
C ASN A 124 -0.99 -0.85 -24.74
N GLU A 125 -2.22 -1.14 -24.32
CA GLU A 125 -3.43 -0.59 -24.95
C GLU A 125 -3.58 0.92 -24.72
N VAL A 126 -3.18 1.39 -23.54
CA VAL A 126 -3.30 2.79 -23.11
C VAL A 126 -2.02 3.58 -23.40
N PHE A 127 -0.85 2.91 -23.27
CA PHE A 127 0.45 3.54 -23.52
C PHE A 127 0.55 4.11 -24.93
N GLY A 128 0.89 5.40 -25.05
CA GLY A 128 1.01 6.10 -26.33
C GLY A 128 -0.31 6.65 -26.90
N ARG A 129 -1.46 6.30 -26.34
CA ARG A 129 -2.77 6.90 -26.70
C ARG A 129 -3.18 8.03 -25.78
N VAL A 130 -2.73 7.98 -24.53
CA VAL A 130 -3.07 8.93 -23.48
C VAL A 130 -1.78 9.46 -22.88
N ARG A 131 -1.73 10.74 -22.53
CA ARG A 131 -0.57 11.32 -21.84
C ARG A 131 -0.52 10.82 -20.40
N VAL A 132 0.66 10.32 -19.99
CA VAL A 132 0.90 9.82 -18.63
C VAL A 132 2.00 10.62 -17.97
N HIS A 133 1.70 11.15 -16.78
CA HIS A 133 2.59 12.04 -16.04
C HIS A 133 2.98 11.42 -14.69
N ASN A 134 4.25 11.47 -14.36
CA ASN A 134 4.69 11.28 -12.99
C ASN A 134 4.32 12.51 -12.17
N HIS A 135 3.65 12.32 -11.03
CA HIS A 135 3.42 13.41 -10.08
C HIS A 135 4.76 13.93 -9.52
N SER A 136 4.79 15.22 -9.22
CA SER A 136 5.86 15.87 -8.46
C SER A 136 5.26 16.48 -7.19
N ALA A 137 5.83 16.12 -6.04
CA ALA A 137 5.41 16.68 -4.75
C ALA A 137 6.10 18.03 -4.41
N MET A 138 6.84 18.61 -5.36
CA MET A 138 7.45 19.92 -5.18
C MET A 138 6.35 21.00 -5.13
N PRO A 139 6.40 21.92 -4.14
CA PRO A 139 5.34 22.93 -4.00
C PRO A 139 5.11 23.80 -5.24
N GLU A 140 6.16 24.08 -6.01
CA GLU A 140 6.09 24.84 -7.26
C GLU A 140 5.30 24.14 -8.39
N ASP A 141 5.20 22.81 -8.34
CA ASP A 141 4.42 21.99 -9.28
C ASP A 141 2.95 21.83 -8.83
N CYS A 142 2.62 22.36 -7.66
CA CYS A 142 1.30 22.26 -7.05
C CYS A 142 0.60 23.63 -6.98
N VAL A 143 -0.73 23.60 -6.90
CA VAL A 143 -1.58 24.78 -6.70
C VAL A 143 -2.08 24.76 -5.26
N ALA A 144 -1.87 25.86 -4.53
CA ALA A 144 -2.43 26.06 -3.20
C ALA A 144 -3.89 26.47 -3.29
N LEU A 145 -4.80 25.69 -2.72
CA LEU A 145 -6.24 25.84 -2.86
C LEU A 145 -6.95 26.18 -1.56
N GLY A 146 -6.28 25.98 -0.42
CA GLY A 146 -6.81 26.27 0.90
C GLY A 146 -6.14 25.45 1.98
N THR A 147 -6.81 25.35 3.13
CA THR A 147 -6.32 24.61 4.30
C THR A 147 -7.50 23.94 4.99
N THR A 148 -7.35 22.67 5.36
CA THR A 148 -8.38 21.94 6.11
C THR A 148 -8.57 22.49 7.51
N SER A 149 -9.65 22.12 8.18
CA SER A 149 -9.92 22.52 9.58
C SER A 149 -8.84 22.03 10.58
N ARG A 150 -8.08 20.97 10.22
CA ARG A 150 -6.95 20.45 11.00
C ARG A 150 -5.61 21.06 10.59
N GLY A 151 -5.60 22.05 9.71
CA GLY A 151 -4.41 22.81 9.33
C GLY A 151 -3.62 22.18 8.15
N THR A 152 -4.08 21.11 7.53
CA THR A 152 -3.41 20.53 6.37
C THR A 152 -3.55 21.46 5.16
N PRO A 153 -2.45 21.99 4.58
CA PRO A 153 -2.52 22.76 3.36
C PRO A 153 -2.97 21.86 2.21
N VAL A 154 -3.94 22.32 1.42
CA VAL A 154 -4.43 21.62 0.23
C VAL A 154 -3.67 22.16 -0.98
N GLU A 155 -2.52 21.57 -1.25
CA GLU A 155 -1.64 21.91 -2.37
C GLU A 155 -1.59 20.72 -3.32
N ILE A 156 -2.22 20.85 -4.49
CA ILE A 156 -2.50 19.74 -5.42
C ILE A 156 -1.79 19.97 -6.75
N ASN A 157 -1.28 18.89 -7.33
CA ASN A 157 -0.68 18.86 -8.65
C ASN A 157 -1.49 19.70 -9.64
N ARG A 158 -0.83 20.60 -10.39
CA ARG A 158 -1.46 21.58 -11.26
C ARG A 158 -2.38 20.94 -12.31
N LEU A 159 -1.94 19.84 -12.97
CA LEU A 159 -2.79 19.15 -13.96
C LEU A 159 -4.10 18.64 -13.34
N VAL A 160 -4.05 18.23 -12.07
CA VAL A 160 -5.22 17.72 -11.35
C VAL A 160 -6.10 18.88 -10.89
N ALA A 161 -5.51 19.94 -10.33
CA ALA A 161 -6.23 21.10 -9.82
C ALA A 161 -7.01 21.83 -10.94
N ASP A 162 -6.36 22.01 -12.09
CA ASP A 162 -6.90 22.80 -13.22
C ASP A 162 -7.88 21.99 -14.10
N CYS A 163 -7.96 20.66 -13.95
CA CYS A 163 -8.82 19.82 -14.79
C CYS A 163 -10.28 19.86 -14.31
N PRO A 164 -11.27 20.07 -15.20
CA PRO A 164 -12.68 20.15 -14.81
C PRO A 164 -13.27 18.80 -14.37
N LEU A 165 -12.85 17.68 -14.97
CA LEU A 165 -13.34 16.34 -14.62
C LEU A 165 -12.19 15.48 -14.05
N ARG A 166 -12.27 15.15 -12.77
CA ARG A 166 -11.27 14.39 -12.03
C ARG A 166 -11.79 13.01 -11.64
N ILE A 167 -11.08 11.99 -12.06
CA ILE A 167 -11.36 10.59 -11.75
C ILE A 167 -10.22 10.04 -10.90
N ALA A 168 -10.52 9.26 -9.86
CA ALA A 168 -9.52 8.57 -9.08
C ALA A 168 -9.68 7.05 -9.18
N THR A 169 -8.56 6.34 -9.19
CA THR A 169 -8.53 4.88 -9.06
C THR A 169 -7.65 4.45 -7.90
N GLY A 170 -7.85 3.24 -7.39
CA GLY A 170 -7.00 2.72 -6.32
C GLY A 170 -7.41 1.36 -5.80
N GLY A 171 -6.48 0.73 -5.08
CA GLY A 171 -6.73 -0.50 -4.33
C GLY A 171 -7.14 -0.18 -2.90
N ILE A 172 -8.12 -0.93 -2.37
CA ILE A 172 -8.53 -0.84 -0.96
C ILE A 172 -7.79 -1.91 -0.17
N GLU A 173 -6.99 -1.47 0.77
CA GLU A 173 -6.26 -2.29 1.74
C GLU A 173 -6.28 -1.58 3.10
N PRO A 174 -6.24 -2.30 4.23
CA PRO A 174 -6.00 -1.68 5.53
C PRO A 174 -4.69 -0.87 5.53
N HIS A 175 -4.65 0.22 6.30
CA HIS A 175 -3.50 1.11 6.33
C HIS A 175 -3.21 1.62 7.75
N ALA A 176 -1.96 1.53 8.17
CA ALA A 176 -1.55 1.82 9.54
C ALA A 176 -1.73 3.27 9.98
N LEU A 177 -1.57 4.26 9.07
CA LEU A 177 -1.60 5.68 9.45
C LEU A 177 -2.99 6.32 9.24
N VAL A 178 -3.72 5.90 8.21
CA VAL A 178 -4.98 6.53 7.81
C VAL A 178 -6.17 5.55 7.83
N GLY A 179 -5.97 4.37 8.41
CA GLY A 179 -6.98 3.31 8.49
C GLY A 179 -7.13 2.50 7.21
N VAL A 180 -7.37 3.12 6.07
CA VAL A 180 -7.63 2.43 4.79
C VAL A 180 -6.97 3.18 3.63
N SER A 181 -6.55 2.44 2.59
CA SER A 181 -6.10 2.98 1.30
C SER A 181 -7.28 3.18 0.33
N GLY A 182 -7.00 3.68 -0.87
CA GLY A 182 -8.02 4.01 -1.86
C GLY A 182 -8.69 5.36 -1.61
N GLY A 183 -9.80 5.62 -2.29
CA GLY A 183 -10.58 6.84 -2.11
C GLY A 183 -9.79 8.12 -2.34
N VAL A 184 -9.98 9.07 -1.46
CA VAL A 184 -9.34 10.39 -1.45
C VAL A 184 -7.81 10.34 -1.37
N LYS A 185 -7.23 9.18 -1.00
CA LYS A 185 -5.76 9.03 -0.96
C LYS A 185 -5.08 9.17 -2.32
N ALA A 186 -5.80 9.00 -3.41
CA ALA A 186 -5.29 9.32 -4.74
C ALA A 186 -4.98 10.81 -4.89
N LEU A 187 -5.71 11.67 -4.16
CA LEU A 187 -5.50 13.12 -4.12
C LEU A 187 -4.42 13.49 -3.10
N ILE A 188 -4.63 13.19 -1.81
CA ILE A 188 -3.66 13.37 -0.73
C ILE A 188 -3.45 12.00 -0.06
N PRO A 189 -2.24 11.46 -0.05
CA PRO A 189 -0.94 12.03 -0.45
C PRO A 189 -0.63 11.93 -1.96
N GLY A 190 -1.42 11.23 -2.77
CA GLY A 190 -1.04 10.76 -4.09
C GLY A 190 -0.60 11.86 -5.07
N ALA A 191 -1.36 12.93 -5.17
CA ALA A 191 -1.12 14.05 -6.10
C ALA A 191 -0.93 15.39 -5.35
N ALA A 192 -0.43 15.36 -4.12
CA ALA A 192 -0.27 16.52 -3.26
C ALA A 192 1.20 16.91 -3.03
N SER A 193 1.44 18.15 -2.60
CA SER A 193 2.77 18.62 -2.22
C SER A 193 3.34 17.89 -1.01
N CYS A 194 4.66 17.92 -0.86
CA CYS A 194 5.34 17.38 0.32
C CYS A 194 4.79 18.03 1.62
N ARG A 195 4.46 19.32 1.61
CA ARG A 195 3.88 20.03 2.78
C ARG A 195 2.53 19.47 3.18
N SER A 196 1.64 19.23 2.22
CA SER A 196 0.34 18.58 2.47
C SER A 196 0.51 17.18 3.07
N ILE A 197 1.42 16.40 2.49
CA ILE A 197 1.71 15.02 2.91
C ILE A 197 2.25 15.00 4.34
N GLU A 198 3.25 15.83 4.64
CA GLU A 198 3.86 15.89 5.97
C GLU A 198 2.86 16.28 7.05
N HIS A 199 2.04 17.31 6.76
CA HIS A 199 1.07 17.80 7.74
C HIS A 199 0.03 16.72 8.06
N ASN A 200 -0.61 16.13 7.06
CA ASN A 200 -1.58 15.06 7.28
C ASN A 200 -0.97 13.85 7.99
N HIS A 201 0.23 13.40 7.58
CA HIS A 201 0.88 12.26 8.23
C HIS A 201 1.26 12.55 9.69
N ARG A 202 1.59 13.80 10.02
CA ARG A 202 1.84 14.22 11.42
C ARG A 202 0.63 14.01 12.31
N LEU A 203 -0.60 14.17 11.79
CA LEU A 203 -1.82 13.92 12.56
C LEU A 203 -1.89 12.48 13.08
N SER A 204 -1.25 11.51 12.39
CA SER A 204 -1.23 10.11 12.82
C SER A 204 -0.45 9.86 14.12
N VAL A 205 0.40 10.79 14.55
CA VAL A 205 1.10 10.72 15.85
C VAL A 205 0.11 10.95 17.00
N GLN A 206 -0.84 11.86 16.80
CA GLN A 206 -1.85 12.20 17.81
C GLN A 206 -3.10 11.32 17.70
N HIS A 207 -3.36 10.75 16.53
CA HIS A 207 -4.56 9.99 16.21
C HIS A 207 -4.18 8.64 15.61
N LEU A 208 -4.05 7.64 16.48
CA LEU A 208 -3.78 6.27 16.04
C LEU A 208 -4.98 5.71 15.25
N ALA A 209 -4.74 5.34 14.01
CA ALA A 209 -5.75 4.72 13.17
C ALA A 209 -5.75 3.20 13.34
N SER A 210 -6.93 2.61 13.46
CA SER A 210 -7.08 1.17 13.36
C SER A 210 -7.06 0.74 11.88
N PRO A 211 -6.21 -0.21 11.50
CA PRO A 211 -6.21 -0.74 10.12
C PRO A 211 -7.59 -1.29 9.73
N GLY A 212 -8.14 -0.81 8.62
CA GLY A 212 -9.47 -1.15 8.13
C GLY A 212 -10.57 -0.14 8.51
N ASP A 213 -10.30 0.81 9.41
CA ASP A 213 -11.27 1.84 9.81
C ASP A 213 -10.99 3.19 9.15
N PRO A 214 -11.86 3.68 8.25
CA PRO A 214 -11.76 5.00 7.64
C PRO A 214 -12.28 6.12 8.56
N ASN A 215 -12.95 5.81 9.69
CA ASN A 215 -13.56 6.79 10.57
C ASN A 215 -12.56 7.31 11.62
N ASN A 216 -11.41 7.80 11.17
CA ASN A 216 -10.39 8.38 12.02
C ASN A 216 -10.05 9.82 11.58
N PRO A 217 -9.54 10.67 12.48
CA PRO A 217 -9.27 12.08 12.18
C PRO A 217 -8.31 12.30 11.02
N VAL A 218 -7.33 11.41 10.81
CA VAL A 218 -6.35 11.52 9.71
C VAL A 218 -7.03 11.31 8.35
N HIS A 219 -7.93 10.31 8.25
CA HIS A 219 -8.67 10.06 7.01
C HIS A 219 -9.73 11.14 6.75
N GLN A 220 -10.42 11.60 7.80
CA GLN A 220 -11.41 12.68 7.70
C GLN A 220 -10.77 13.99 7.21
N ASP A 221 -9.53 14.28 7.62
CA ASP A 221 -8.78 15.42 7.13
C ASP A 221 -8.50 15.34 5.62
N LEU A 222 -8.20 14.12 5.12
CA LEU A 222 -8.07 13.90 3.66
C LEU A 222 -9.41 14.12 2.94
N GLU A 223 -10.51 13.66 3.50
CA GLU A 223 -11.84 13.83 2.90
C GLU A 223 -12.25 15.29 2.86
N GLU A 224 -11.86 16.10 3.84
CA GLU A 224 -12.13 17.54 3.85
C GLU A 224 -11.47 18.26 2.66
N ALA A 225 -10.34 17.76 2.13
CA ALA A 225 -9.69 18.32 0.95
C ALA A 225 -10.60 18.33 -0.30
N LEU A 226 -11.60 17.43 -0.37
CA LEU A 226 -12.58 17.39 -1.47
C LEU A 226 -13.42 18.66 -1.58
N ARG A 227 -13.53 19.47 -0.53
CA ARG A 227 -14.19 20.78 -0.58
C ARG A 227 -13.46 21.80 -1.46
N PHE A 228 -12.15 21.62 -1.62
CA PHE A 228 -11.28 22.48 -2.43
C PHE A 228 -11.04 21.90 -3.82
N VAL A 229 -10.90 20.58 -3.91
CA VAL A 229 -10.68 19.83 -5.16
C VAL A 229 -11.56 18.59 -5.17
N PRO A 230 -12.78 18.67 -5.69
CA PRO A 230 -13.65 17.50 -5.76
C PRO A 230 -13.10 16.45 -6.73
N ILE A 231 -13.16 15.18 -6.34
CA ILE A 231 -13.06 14.03 -7.24
C ILE A 231 -14.47 13.67 -7.67
N HIS A 232 -14.73 13.67 -8.98
CA HIS A 232 -16.07 13.50 -9.52
C HIS A 232 -16.49 12.05 -9.69
N PHE A 233 -15.52 11.14 -9.82
CA PHE A 233 -15.76 9.72 -9.95
C PHE A 233 -14.61 8.92 -9.37
N LEU A 234 -14.93 7.88 -8.60
CA LEU A 234 -13.99 6.92 -8.05
C LEU A 234 -14.20 5.54 -8.68
N LEU A 235 -13.10 4.83 -8.96
CA LEU A 235 -13.11 3.39 -9.18
C LEU A 235 -12.08 2.73 -8.26
N ASN A 236 -12.56 2.04 -7.23
CA ASN A 236 -11.71 1.29 -6.33
C ASN A 236 -11.91 -0.22 -6.46
N VAL A 237 -10.83 -0.96 -6.22
CA VAL A 237 -10.84 -2.43 -6.28
C VAL A 237 -10.23 -3.01 -5.01
N VAL A 238 -10.72 -4.19 -4.62
CA VAL A 238 -10.09 -5.09 -3.66
C VAL A 238 -9.38 -6.17 -4.47
N VAL A 239 -8.09 -6.35 -4.26
CA VAL A 239 -7.28 -7.29 -5.03
C VAL A 239 -6.56 -8.27 -4.12
N ASN A 240 -6.26 -9.47 -4.63
CA ASN A 240 -5.39 -10.43 -3.95
C ASN A 240 -3.90 -10.16 -4.26
N HIS A 241 -3.01 -10.99 -3.71
CA HIS A 241 -1.57 -10.91 -3.93
C HIS A 241 -1.14 -11.12 -5.40
N GLU A 242 -1.97 -11.76 -6.22
CA GLU A 242 -1.75 -11.97 -7.65
C GLU A 242 -2.31 -10.81 -8.51
N ARG A 243 -2.81 -9.74 -7.88
CA ARG A 243 -3.45 -8.58 -8.53
C ARG A 243 -4.77 -8.91 -9.23
N HIS A 244 -5.41 -10.04 -8.91
CA HIS A 244 -6.75 -10.36 -9.39
C HIS A 244 -7.78 -9.51 -8.62
N VAL A 245 -8.72 -8.93 -9.34
CA VAL A 245 -9.80 -8.13 -8.73
C VAL A 245 -10.83 -9.07 -8.12
N LEU A 246 -10.96 -8.99 -6.80
CA LEU A 246 -11.94 -9.75 -6.01
C LEU A 246 -13.26 -9.00 -5.91
N GLN A 247 -13.21 -7.67 -5.86
CA GLN A 247 -14.35 -6.77 -5.72
C GLN A 247 -14.03 -5.44 -6.39
N ALA A 248 -15.06 -4.75 -6.90
CA ALA A 248 -14.96 -3.40 -7.43
C ALA A 248 -16.11 -2.55 -6.91
N ALA A 249 -15.82 -1.30 -6.56
CA ALA A 249 -16.80 -0.28 -6.17
C ALA A 249 -16.45 1.03 -6.87
N CYS A 250 -17.44 1.69 -7.46
CA CYS A 250 -17.23 2.96 -8.14
C CYS A 250 -18.39 3.92 -7.93
N GLY A 251 -18.16 5.19 -8.21
CA GLY A 251 -19.17 6.24 -8.09
C GLY A 251 -18.68 7.46 -7.31
N ASP A 252 -19.54 8.01 -6.43
CA ASP A 252 -19.14 9.06 -5.48
C ASP A 252 -17.95 8.65 -4.64
N VAL A 253 -16.99 9.55 -4.46
CA VAL A 253 -15.70 9.21 -3.87
C VAL A 253 -15.81 8.66 -2.44
N ILE A 254 -16.71 9.20 -1.63
CA ILE A 254 -16.91 8.77 -0.24
C ILE A 254 -17.79 7.52 -0.20
N ALA A 255 -18.93 7.53 -0.87
CA ALA A 255 -19.87 6.41 -0.84
C ALA A 255 -19.28 5.12 -1.44
N ALA A 256 -18.63 5.22 -2.61
CA ALA A 256 -17.99 4.08 -3.25
C ALA A 256 -16.77 3.58 -2.44
N HIS A 257 -15.99 4.49 -1.83
CA HIS A 257 -14.89 4.09 -0.95
C HIS A 257 -15.41 3.33 0.28
N ARG A 258 -16.46 3.82 0.96
CA ARG A 258 -17.07 3.13 2.11
C ARG A 258 -17.60 1.75 1.76
N GLU A 259 -18.23 1.60 0.59
CA GLU A 259 -18.67 0.29 0.12
C GLU A 259 -17.48 -0.64 -0.14
N GLY A 260 -16.44 -0.16 -0.80
CA GLY A 260 -15.22 -0.93 -1.02
C GLY A 260 -14.54 -1.35 0.29
N VAL A 261 -14.53 -0.48 1.32
CA VAL A 261 -14.04 -0.80 2.67
C VAL A 261 -14.86 -1.92 3.30
N ARG A 262 -16.19 -1.84 3.21
CA ARG A 262 -17.10 -2.89 3.71
C ARG A 262 -16.82 -4.24 3.05
N LEU A 263 -16.60 -4.26 1.74
CA LEU A 263 -16.26 -5.46 0.97
C LEU A 263 -14.86 -6.02 1.32
N ALA A 264 -13.92 -5.16 1.71
CA ALA A 264 -12.55 -5.54 2.08
C ALA A 264 -12.41 -5.98 3.54
N ALA A 265 -13.29 -5.52 4.44
CA ALA A 265 -13.10 -5.57 5.89
C ALA A 265 -12.85 -6.98 6.45
N SER A 266 -13.53 -8.00 5.92
CA SER A 266 -13.38 -9.39 6.38
C SER A 266 -12.19 -10.13 5.76
N ARG A 267 -11.59 -9.60 4.68
CA ARG A 267 -10.60 -10.33 3.89
C ARG A 267 -9.19 -10.22 4.44
N PHE A 268 -8.75 -9.02 4.74
CA PHE A 268 -7.34 -8.75 5.10
C PHE A 268 -7.06 -8.85 6.60
N THR A 269 -8.08 -8.90 7.45
CA THR A 269 -7.91 -8.93 8.90
C THR A 269 -7.97 -10.35 9.44
N VAL A 270 -6.93 -10.75 10.17
CA VAL A 270 -6.81 -12.08 10.81
C VAL A 270 -6.80 -11.89 12.33
N PRO A 271 -7.68 -12.59 13.07
CA PRO A 271 -7.71 -12.49 14.53
C PRO A 271 -6.41 -13.04 15.15
N VAL A 272 -5.88 -12.31 16.12
CA VAL A 272 -4.71 -12.76 16.90
C VAL A 272 -5.19 -13.67 18.04
N ASN A 273 -5.52 -14.91 17.72
CA ASN A 273 -5.99 -15.90 18.69
C ASN A 273 -4.83 -16.57 19.45
N ALA A 274 -3.63 -16.53 18.91
CA ALA A 274 -2.42 -17.07 19.52
C ALA A 274 -1.19 -16.27 19.10
N GLN A 275 -0.16 -16.30 19.93
CA GLN A 275 1.17 -15.78 19.62
C GLN A 275 2.17 -16.93 19.61
N TYR A 276 3.20 -16.83 18.77
CA TYR A 276 4.17 -17.87 18.48
C TYR A 276 5.58 -17.45 18.91
N ASP A 277 6.40 -18.41 19.27
CA ASP A 277 7.80 -18.18 19.63
C ASP A 277 8.61 -17.74 18.41
N ARG A 278 8.23 -18.22 17.22
CA ARG A 278 8.87 -17.90 15.93
C ARG A 278 7.82 -17.65 14.87
N VAL A 279 8.06 -16.61 14.05
CA VAL A 279 7.20 -16.31 12.88
C VAL A 279 8.07 -16.21 11.64
N ILE A 280 7.79 -17.03 10.64
CA ILE A 280 8.41 -17.00 9.32
C ILE A 280 7.50 -16.19 8.42
N VAL A 281 7.93 -15.01 7.95
CA VAL A 281 7.08 -14.11 7.18
C VAL A 281 7.74 -13.66 5.88
N SER A 282 6.98 -13.67 4.78
CA SER A 282 7.33 -12.94 3.57
C SER A 282 6.58 -11.61 3.53
N ALA A 283 7.23 -10.58 2.98
CA ALA A 283 6.55 -9.32 2.67
C ALA A 283 5.44 -9.48 1.60
N GLY A 284 5.44 -10.60 0.87
CA GLY A 284 4.44 -10.94 -0.15
C GLY A 284 4.96 -10.87 -1.59
N GLY A 285 6.28 -10.79 -1.78
CA GLY A 285 6.92 -10.67 -3.10
C GLY A 285 6.67 -9.32 -3.79
N TYR A 286 6.99 -9.26 -5.08
CA TYR A 286 6.82 -8.04 -5.89
C TYR A 286 5.32 -7.66 -6.04
N PRO A 287 4.94 -6.39 -5.86
CA PRO A 287 5.77 -5.22 -5.55
C PRO A 287 5.91 -4.91 -4.05
N LYS A 288 5.39 -5.74 -3.16
CA LYS A 288 5.35 -5.47 -1.71
C LYS A 288 6.74 -5.49 -1.05
N ASP A 289 7.69 -6.19 -1.66
CA ASP A 289 9.06 -6.33 -1.19
C ASP A 289 10.13 -5.64 -2.06
N MET A 290 9.72 -4.75 -2.98
CA MET A 290 10.67 -3.96 -3.79
C MET A 290 11.64 -3.14 -2.94
N GLN A 291 11.15 -2.64 -1.80
CA GLN A 291 11.84 -1.71 -0.91
C GLN A 291 11.62 -2.14 0.55
N MET A 292 12.64 -1.97 1.38
CA MET A 292 12.54 -2.22 2.83
C MET A 292 11.43 -1.36 3.46
N TYR A 293 11.30 -0.11 3.04
CA TYR A 293 10.26 0.81 3.50
C TYR A 293 8.83 0.22 3.41
N GLN A 294 8.56 -0.56 2.35
CA GLN A 294 7.27 -1.26 2.18
C GLN A 294 7.25 -2.58 2.96
N ALA A 295 8.35 -3.33 2.97
CA ALA A 295 8.45 -4.62 3.66
C ALA A 295 8.30 -4.50 5.19
N LEU A 296 8.64 -3.37 5.79
CA LEU A 296 8.42 -3.09 7.22
C LEU A 296 6.94 -3.21 7.65
N LYS A 297 5.98 -3.15 6.71
CA LYS A 297 4.56 -3.43 7.00
C LYS A 297 4.34 -4.89 7.40
N ALA A 298 4.97 -5.82 6.66
CA ALA A 298 4.89 -7.24 6.97
C ALA A 298 5.54 -7.55 8.33
N LEU A 299 6.69 -6.93 8.62
CA LEU A 299 7.35 -7.05 9.92
C LEU A 299 6.44 -6.61 11.06
N ARG A 300 5.80 -5.43 10.93
CA ARG A 300 4.86 -4.92 11.94
C ARG A 300 3.68 -5.85 12.14
N ASN A 301 3.11 -6.37 11.06
CA ASN A 301 1.99 -7.30 11.13
C ASN A 301 2.39 -8.62 11.78
N ALA A 302 3.57 -9.17 11.44
CA ALA A 302 4.11 -10.39 12.04
C ALA A 302 4.41 -10.26 13.54
N ALA A 303 4.86 -9.08 13.97
CA ALA A 303 5.15 -8.80 15.38
C ALA A 303 3.92 -8.99 16.30
N ALA A 304 2.71 -8.73 15.81
CA ALA A 304 1.49 -8.97 16.57
C ALA A 304 1.21 -10.46 16.85
N PHE A 305 1.69 -11.34 15.98
CA PHE A 305 1.59 -12.79 16.13
C PHE A 305 2.82 -13.41 16.81
N THR A 306 3.82 -12.62 17.18
CA THR A 306 5.05 -13.08 17.81
C THR A 306 5.00 -12.77 19.30
N ARG A 307 5.34 -13.74 20.17
CA ARG A 307 5.44 -13.53 21.62
C ARG A 307 6.56 -12.55 21.95
N PRO A 308 6.43 -11.73 23.01
CA PRO A 308 7.58 -10.98 23.53
C PRO A 308 8.80 -11.90 23.77
N GLY A 309 9.98 -11.48 23.32
CA GLY A 309 11.19 -12.30 23.31
C GLY A 309 11.30 -13.30 22.16
N GLY A 310 10.26 -13.41 21.33
CA GLY A 310 10.27 -14.28 20.15
C GLY A 310 11.10 -13.73 18.99
N SER A 311 11.21 -14.50 17.91
CA SER A 311 12.00 -14.11 16.73
C SER A 311 11.15 -14.15 15.45
N ILE A 312 11.44 -13.23 14.54
CA ILE A 312 10.78 -13.08 13.24
C ILE A 312 11.82 -13.29 12.13
N LEU A 313 11.58 -14.22 11.22
CA LEU A 313 12.35 -14.36 9.97
C LEU A 313 11.56 -13.64 8.87
N LEU A 314 12.05 -12.48 8.42
CA LEU A 314 11.49 -11.73 7.33
C LEU A 314 12.20 -12.07 6.02
N ALA A 315 11.45 -12.52 5.02
CA ALA A 315 11.91 -12.63 3.64
C ALA A 315 11.40 -11.46 2.82
N ALA A 316 12.30 -10.63 2.32
CA ALA A 316 11.97 -9.46 1.51
C ALA A 316 13.15 -9.11 0.59
N ARG A 317 12.94 -9.09 -0.73
CA ARG A 317 14.04 -8.95 -1.69
C ARG A 317 14.73 -7.59 -1.65
N CYS A 318 13.96 -6.51 -1.58
CA CYS A 318 14.45 -5.13 -1.44
C CYS A 318 15.46 -4.72 -2.52
N GLU A 319 15.18 -4.99 -3.81
CA GLU A 319 16.04 -4.61 -4.94
C GLU A 319 16.27 -3.08 -5.02
N GLU A 320 15.31 -2.28 -4.57
CA GLU A 320 15.41 -0.82 -4.48
C GLU A 320 15.87 -0.35 -3.08
N HIS A 321 16.60 -1.19 -2.37
CA HIS A 321 17.19 -0.94 -1.05
C HIS A 321 16.19 -0.43 -0.01
N ILE A 322 16.50 0.68 0.68
CA ILE A 322 15.63 1.26 1.71
C ILE A 322 14.35 1.83 1.10
N GLY A 323 14.41 2.41 -0.11
CA GLY A 323 13.25 2.96 -0.82
C GLY A 323 12.74 4.31 -0.31
N ASN A 324 13.45 4.95 0.62
CA ASN A 324 13.22 6.32 1.08
C ASN A 324 14.54 6.98 1.42
N GLY A 325 14.93 8.00 0.65
CA GLY A 325 16.24 8.62 0.75
C GLY A 325 16.51 9.30 2.10
N LEU A 326 15.48 9.92 2.71
CA LEU A 326 15.66 10.56 4.01
C LEU A 326 15.83 9.53 5.14
N LEU A 327 15.07 8.44 5.11
CA LEU A 327 15.26 7.32 6.05
C LEU A 327 16.65 6.71 5.89
N GLN A 328 17.08 6.45 4.64
CA GLN A 328 18.42 5.92 4.37
C GLN A 328 19.50 6.86 4.90
N TYR A 329 19.41 8.15 4.62
CA TYR A 329 20.34 9.16 5.13
C TYR A 329 20.43 9.15 6.65
N TRP A 330 19.28 9.04 7.35
CA TRP A 330 19.27 8.96 8.82
C TRP A 330 19.96 7.69 9.32
N LEU A 331 19.67 6.53 8.72
CA LEU A 331 20.31 5.26 9.09
C LEU A 331 21.82 5.32 8.93
N GLU A 332 22.33 5.92 7.85
CA GLU A 332 23.77 6.01 7.56
C GLU A 332 24.50 7.04 8.45
N THR A 333 23.84 8.15 8.75
CA THR A 333 24.50 9.29 9.45
C THR A 333 24.35 9.23 10.96
N MET A 334 23.17 8.91 11.47
CA MET A 334 22.92 8.91 12.93
C MET A 334 23.34 7.58 13.56
N LYS A 335 23.14 6.44 12.88
CA LYS A 335 23.51 5.06 13.30
C LYS A 335 22.92 4.60 14.65
N ASP A 336 22.34 5.47 15.42
CA ASP A 336 21.70 5.19 16.71
C ASP A 336 20.19 5.39 16.61
N ARG A 337 19.47 4.27 16.78
CA ARG A 337 18.00 4.26 16.68
C ARG A 337 17.35 5.14 17.76
N GLN A 338 17.87 5.17 18.97
CA GLN A 338 17.30 5.97 20.05
C GLN A 338 17.43 7.47 19.78
N GLN A 339 18.53 7.92 19.17
CA GLN A 339 18.68 9.29 18.72
C GLN A 339 17.66 9.65 17.62
N MET A 340 17.41 8.71 16.68
CA MET A 340 16.38 8.92 15.65
C MET A 340 14.99 9.03 16.27
N VAL A 341 14.65 8.17 17.25
CA VAL A 341 13.37 8.21 17.98
C VAL A 341 13.22 9.53 18.73
N ALA A 342 14.26 9.98 19.46
CA ALA A 342 14.24 11.26 20.16
C ALA A 342 13.97 12.42 19.20
N LYS A 343 14.68 12.47 18.07
CA LYS A 343 14.48 13.49 17.04
C LYS A 343 13.07 13.46 16.41
N LEU A 344 12.49 12.28 16.21
CA LEU A 344 11.11 12.13 15.70
C LEU A 344 10.06 12.60 16.71
N ASN A 345 10.33 12.46 18.03
CA ASN A 345 9.47 12.98 19.08
C ASN A 345 9.51 14.52 19.15
N GLU A 346 10.66 15.14 18.83
CA GLU A 346 10.79 16.59 18.72
C GLU A 346 10.12 17.11 17.45
N ARG A 347 10.39 16.45 16.32
CA ARG A 347 9.86 16.81 15.02
C ARG A 347 9.57 15.58 14.17
N PHE A 348 8.29 15.38 13.82
CA PHE A 348 7.87 14.32 12.93
C PHE A 348 8.40 14.55 11.51
N GLU A 349 9.00 13.51 10.92
CA GLU A 349 9.53 13.50 9.55
C GLU A 349 8.98 12.29 8.79
N VAL A 350 8.38 12.53 7.62
CA VAL A 350 7.90 11.44 6.75
C VAL A 350 9.09 10.69 6.16
N GLY A 351 9.01 9.36 6.17
CA GLY A 351 10.14 8.49 5.85
C GLY A 351 10.76 7.96 7.15
N PRO A 352 11.56 8.76 7.85
CA PRO A 352 12.15 8.38 9.15
C PRO A 352 11.15 7.92 10.21
N HIS A 353 9.88 8.37 10.20
CA HIS A 353 8.86 7.89 11.15
C HIS A 353 8.72 6.36 11.21
N LYS A 354 9.19 5.63 10.19
CA LYS A 354 9.25 4.16 10.21
C LYS A 354 10.14 3.60 11.31
N VAL A 355 11.11 4.40 11.78
CA VAL A 355 11.99 4.04 12.91
C VAL A 355 11.19 3.84 14.20
N LEU A 356 10.09 4.56 14.40
CA LEU A 356 9.22 4.37 15.57
C LEU A 356 8.64 2.95 15.61
N HIS A 357 8.11 2.47 14.48
CA HIS A 357 7.61 1.10 14.39
C HIS A 357 8.71 0.05 14.46
N LEU A 358 9.87 0.36 13.89
CA LEU A 358 11.04 -0.52 13.98
C LEU A 358 11.50 -0.66 15.44
N ASP A 359 11.54 0.45 16.19
CA ASP A 359 11.91 0.45 17.60
C ASP A 359 10.94 -0.36 18.46
N GLU A 360 9.62 -0.20 18.25
CA GLU A 360 8.58 -1.01 18.90
C GLU A 360 8.77 -2.52 18.68
N VAL A 361 9.12 -2.93 17.46
CA VAL A 361 9.35 -4.34 17.12
C VAL A 361 10.62 -4.85 17.76
N LEU A 362 11.74 -4.13 17.62
CA LEU A 362 13.05 -4.56 18.12
C LEU A 362 13.18 -4.49 19.64
N ALA A 363 12.34 -3.70 20.32
CA ALA A 363 12.25 -3.71 21.77
C ALA A 363 11.70 -5.04 22.33
N ARG A 364 10.98 -5.81 21.50
CA ARG A 364 10.28 -7.03 21.93
C ARG A 364 10.72 -8.30 21.20
N HIS A 365 11.32 -8.18 20.01
CA HIS A 365 11.59 -9.32 19.12
C HIS A 365 12.98 -9.22 18.50
N SER A 366 13.60 -10.37 18.24
CA SER A 366 14.74 -10.47 17.36
C SER A 366 14.27 -10.62 15.90
N VAL A 367 14.88 -9.88 14.99
CA VAL A 367 14.54 -9.93 13.57
C VAL A 367 15.69 -10.50 12.75
N HIS A 368 15.41 -11.55 12.01
CA HIS A 368 16.27 -12.18 11.02
C HIS A 368 15.79 -11.75 9.64
N LEU A 369 16.68 -11.31 8.78
CA LEU A 369 16.32 -10.82 7.44
C LEU A 369 17.04 -11.62 6.36
N HIS A 370 16.26 -12.24 5.49
CA HIS A 370 16.77 -12.75 4.21
C HIS A 370 16.39 -11.77 3.09
N SER A 371 17.40 -11.17 2.45
CA SER A 371 17.20 -10.06 1.51
C SER A 371 18.37 -9.94 0.53
N ALA A 372 18.12 -9.27 -0.61
CA ALA A 372 19.18 -8.75 -1.49
C ALA A 372 19.71 -7.37 -1.04
N LEU A 373 19.17 -6.84 0.05
CA LEU A 373 19.64 -5.60 0.66
C LEU A 373 21.10 -5.76 1.11
N PRO A 374 22.01 -4.82 0.80
CA PRO A 374 23.38 -4.88 1.29
C PRO A 374 23.44 -5.06 2.82
N ARG A 375 24.32 -5.94 3.28
CA ARG A 375 24.41 -6.40 4.68
C ARG A 375 24.51 -5.23 5.68
N HIS A 376 25.26 -4.18 5.33
CA HIS A 376 25.38 -3.00 6.20
C HIS A 376 24.04 -2.31 6.49
N PHE A 377 23.10 -2.26 5.53
CA PHE A 377 21.77 -1.72 5.80
C PHE A 377 20.94 -2.63 6.71
N THR A 378 21.09 -3.94 6.57
CA THR A 378 20.48 -4.91 7.49
C THR A 378 20.92 -4.68 8.92
N GLU A 379 22.22 -4.45 9.13
CA GLU A 379 22.82 -4.16 10.42
C GLU A 379 22.37 -2.80 10.97
N LEU A 380 22.33 -1.76 10.13
CA LEU A 380 21.82 -0.42 10.51
C LEU A 380 20.35 -0.44 10.93
N LEU A 381 19.55 -1.33 10.35
CA LEU A 381 18.17 -1.58 10.77
C LEU A 381 18.07 -2.33 12.11
N GLY A 382 19.17 -2.90 12.63
CA GLY A 382 19.20 -3.72 13.84
C GLY A 382 18.77 -5.18 13.60
N PHE A 383 18.83 -5.67 12.35
CA PHE A 383 18.46 -7.02 11.97
C PHE A 383 19.68 -7.93 11.86
N LYS A 384 19.45 -9.24 12.01
CA LYS A 384 20.43 -10.28 11.70
C LYS A 384 20.28 -10.67 10.24
N ALA A 385 21.36 -10.56 9.46
CA ALA A 385 21.35 -10.96 8.05
C ALA A 385 21.47 -12.50 7.94
N GLU A 386 20.57 -13.10 7.15
CA GLU A 386 20.50 -14.52 6.91
C GLU A 386 20.67 -14.83 5.41
N ASP A 387 21.66 -15.64 5.10
CA ASP A 387 21.95 -16.01 3.71
C ASP A 387 21.10 -17.22 3.25
N ASP A 388 20.66 -18.07 4.19
CA ASP A 388 19.87 -19.27 3.91
C ASP A 388 18.64 -19.39 4.83
N VAL A 389 17.46 -19.27 4.22
CA VAL A 389 16.16 -19.44 4.89
C VAL A 389 16.02 -20.84 5.46
N GLN A 390 16.47 -21.89 4.72
CA GLN A 390 16.33 -23.26 5.19
C GLN A 390 17.14 -23.52 6.45
N ALA A 391 18.35 -22.97 6.55
CA ALA A 391 19.20 -23.13 7.73
C ALA A 391 18.53 -22.55 8.99
N VAL A 392 17.90 -21.36 8.89
CA VAL A 392 17.15 -20.76 10.00
C VAL A 392 15.94 -21.61 10.37
N VAL A 393 15.19 -22.08 9.37
CA VAL A 393 14.01 -22.94 9.55
C VAL A 393 14.39 -24.25 10.23
N ASP A 394 15.47 -24.91 9.79
CA ASP A 394 15.95 -26.17 10.37
C ASP A 394 16.38 -25.98 11.83
N ALA A 395 17.08 -24.88 12.13
CA ALA A 395 17.50 -24.58 13.51
C ALA A 395 16.28 -24.34 14.42
N TRP A 396 15.26 -23.65 13.95
CA TRP A 396 14.04 -23.44 14.72
C TRP A 396 13.17 -24.69 14.81
N ALA A 397 13.14 -25.50 13.76
CA ALA A 397 12.40 -26.74 13.73
C ALA A 397 13.01 -27.82 14.61
N ALA A 398 14.32 -27.80 14.91
CA ALA A 398 15.00 -28.76 15.78
C ALA A 398 14.56 -28.64 17.25
N ASP A 399 14.10 -27.50 17.71
CA ASP A 399 13.59 -27.33 19.07
C ASP A 399 12.06 -27.57 19.08
N GLU A 400 11.65 -28.73 19.55
CA GLU A 400 10.25 -29.16 19.60
C GLU A 400 9.38 -28.34 20.57
N SER A 401 9.98 -27.63 21.52
CA SER A 401 9.26 -26.79 22.47
C SER A 401 8.74 -25.51 21.86
N LEU A 402 9.30 -25.06 20.74
CA LEU A 402 8.93 -23.82 20.08
C LEU A 402 7.60 -23.94 19.29
N THR A 403 6.72 -22.99 19.44
CA THR A 403 5.56 -22.80 18.57
C THR A 403 5.94 -21.90 17.40
N ILE A 404 5.64 -22.34 16.17
CA ILE A 404 6.09 -21.65 14.96
C ILE A 404 4.91 -21.40 14.01
N ALA A 405 4.86 -20.19 13.48
CA ALA A 405 3.88 -19.80 12.46
C ALA A 405 4.55 -19.38 11.15
N TYR A 406 3.77 -19.44 10.07
CA TYR A 406 4.15 -19.11 8.70
C TYR A 406 3.17 -18.12 8.10
N MET A 407 3.69 -17.06 7.51
CA MET A 407 2.93 -15.91 7.02
C MET A 407 3.40 -15.51 5.60
N PRO A 408 2.88 -16.13 4.51
CA PRO A 408 3.38 -15.90 3.15
C PRO A 408 3.12 -14.50 2.61
N TYR A 409 2.10 -13.80 3.10
CA TYR A 409 1.66 -12.50 2.61
C TYR A 409 1.54 -11.49 3.75
N GLY A 410 2.61 -11.27 4.49
CA GLY A 410 2.62 -10.45 5.71
C GLY A 410 2.14 -9.02 5.49
N SER A 411 2.42 -8.41 4.32
CA SER A 411 1.94 -7.05 4.01
C SER A 411 0.43 -6.94 3.78
N LEU A 412 -0.26 -8.07 3.52
CA LEU A 412 -1.71 -8.14 3.32
C LEU A 412 -2.45 -8.78 4.50
N THR A 413 -1.74 -9.39 5.44
CA THR A 413 -2.30 -10.09 6.59
C THR A 413 -2.25 -9.18 7.81
N TYR A 414 -3.34 -8.46 8.06
CA TYR A 414 -3.41 -7.49 9.15
C TYR A 414 -3.92 -8.14 10.45
N PRO A 415 -3.21 -7.96 11.58
CA PRO A 415 -3.67 -8.45 12.85
C PRO A 415 -4.91 -7.69 13.31
N ARG A 416 -5.91 -8.43 13.79
CA ARG A 416 -7.07 -7.90 14.50
C ARG A 416 -7.01 -8.38 15.94
N SER A 417 -6.93 -7.45 16.89
CA SER A 417 -7.05 -7.78 18.31
C SER A 417 -8.36 -8.54 18.54
N PRO A 418 -8.38 -9.53 19.45
CA PRO A 418 -9.63 -10.12 19.87
C PRO A 418 -10.57 -9.01 20.32
N SER A 419 -11.84 -9.10 19.94
CA SER A 419 -12.87 -8.20 20.51
C SER A 419 -12.87 -8.41 22.03
N PRO A 420 -12.90 -7.31 22.83
CA PRO A 420 -12.94 -7.41 24.29
C PRO A 420 -14.16 -8.20 24.77
#